data_090c0d042f57717f58e1a43740536a24
#
_entry.id   090c0d042f57717f58e1a43740536a24
#
_cell.length_a   1.000
_cell.length_b   1.000
_cell.length_c   1.000
_cell.angle_alpha   90.00
_cell.angle_beta   90.00
_cell.angle_gamma   90.00
#
_symmetry.space_group_name_H-M   'P 1'
#
loop_
_entity.id
_entity.type
_entity.pdbx_description
1 polymer ?
#
loop_
_entity_poly.entity_id
_entity_poly.type
_entity_poly.pdbx_seq_one_letter_code
_entity_poly.pdbx_strand_id
1 'polypeptide(L)'
;SQHLDPALEIIEIVCNGLSIKAHFRTPKQSAPVPAVLIMCGADVFKEDRGWAAELALQNGLAALVMDAPGTGENQFPWAPESVVAWEAAIDYIMERPEVDQSRVGAFGISRGGYSVLQLAGTAPKKVKAVVAIAGHPFHNEPTEEEMKEILKTRNERAKFRFGQEDGPTWVPKWSAEKEIAMSKDWSLESLGLVEEINMPVLMINGDQDGLAPASNIYFMLQSGKPGLRSAKIYKNSGHCAFDHQLEWGPITFEWLADKLQD
;
A
#
# COMPACT_ATOMS: atom_id res chain seq x y z
N SER A 1 -17.76 -3.10 15.77
CA SER A 1 -16.70 -2.16 16.19
C SER A 1 -16.58 -2.03 17.70
N GLN A 2 -17.70 -1.99 18.45
CA GLN A 2 -17.70 -1.79 19.93
C GLN A 2 -17.12 -2.97 20.73
N HIS A 3 -16.92 -4.14 20.10
CA HIS A 3 -16.38 -5.33 20.76
C HIS A 3 -14.86 -5.50 20.57
N LEU A 4 -14.23 -4.61 19.79
CA LEU A 4 -12.76 -4.61 19.64
C LEU A 4 -12.12 -3.82 20.79
N ASP A 5 -10.98 -4.30 21.27
CA ASP A 5 -10.19 -3.62 22.27
C ASP A 5 -8.74 -3.41 21.77
N PRO A 6 -8.29 -2.19 21.51
CA PRO A 6 -9.05 -0.92 21.55
C PRO A 6 -10.16 -0.83 20.49
N ALA A 7 -11.16 0.01 20.77
CA ALA A 7 -12.31 0.19 19.86
C ALA A 7 -11.87 0.71 18.48
N LEU A 8 -12.64 0.33 17.46
CA LEU A 8 -12.45 0.83 16.11
C LEU A 8 -13.28 2.12 15.94
N GLU A 9 -12.61 3.18 15.48
CA GLU A 9 -13.24 4.40 15.03
C GLU A 9 -13.43 4.34 13.51
N ILE A 10 -14.65 4.60 13.06
CA ILE A 10 -14.94 4.83 11.63
C ILE A 10 -14.83 6.34 11.43
N ILE A 11 -13.89 6.74 10.58
CA ILE A 11 -13.62 8.14 10.31
C ILE A 11 -13.89 8.48 8.85
N GLU A 12 -14.12 9.75 8.60
CA GLU A 12 -14.27 10.30 7.26
C GLU A 12 -13.24 11.40 7.04
N ILE A 13 -12.43 11.25 6.00
CA ILE A 13 -11.44 12.23 5.57
C ILE A 13 -11.98 12.88 4.29
N VAL A 14 -12.11 14.19 4.28
CA VAL A 14 -12.56 14.94 3.11
C VAL A 14 -11.37 15.69 2.50
N CYS A 15 -11.10 15.42 1.24
CA CYS A 15 -10.04 16.06 0.47
C CYS A 15 -10.55 16.39 -0.93
N ASN A 16 -10.34 17.62 -1.39
CA ASN A 16 -10.78 18.11 -2.70
C ASN A 16 -12.29 17.86 -2.99
N GLY A 17 -13.13 17.88 -1.95
CA GLY A 17 -14.56 17.62 -2.06
C GLY A 17 -14.95 16.14 -2.20
N LEU A 18 -13.99 15.22 -2.15
CA LEU A 18 -14.20 13.77 -2.16
C LEU A 18 -14.02 13.19 -0.77
N SER A 19 -14.80 12.18 -0.43
CA SER A 19 -14.78 11.51 0.86
C SER A 19 -14.00 10.19 0.79
N ILE A 20 -13.28 9.90 1.86
CA ILE A 20 -12.56 8.65 2.10
C ILE A 20 -12.98 8.16 3.48
N LYS A 21 -13.63 7.02 3.57
CA LYS A 21 -13.88 6.38 4.85
C LYS A 21 -12.74 5.45 5.24
N ALA A 22 -12.33 5.54 6.49
CA ALA A 22 -11.21 4.79 7.01
C ALA A 22 -11.51 4.24 8.41
N HIS A 23 -10.74 3.25 8.82
CA HIS A 23 -10.78 2.64 10.14
C HIS A 23 -9.55 3.09 10.93
N PHE A 24 -9.77 3.74 12.07
CA PHE A 24 -8.68 4.15 12.96
C PHE A 24 -8.74 3.39 14.27
N ARG A 25 -7.56 2.95 14.73
CA ARG A 25 -7.38 2.31 16.05
C ARG A 25 -6.05 2.78 16.65
N THR A 26 -6.02 2.97 17.96
CA THR A 26 -4.81 3.37 18.69
C THR A 26 -4.63 2.52 19.94
N PRO A 27 -3.39 2.12 20.29
CA PRO A 27 -3.13 1.42 21.56
C PRO A 27 -3.54 2.28 22.75
N LYS A 28 -3.98 1.64 23.84
CA LYS A 28 -4.27 2.31 25.10
C LYS A 28 -2.95 2.69 25.79
N GLN A 29 -2.45 3.88 25.51
CA GLN A 29 -1.22 4.42 26.13
C GLN A 29 -1.44 5.87 26.57
N SER A 30 -0.64 6.32 27.53
CA SER A 30 -0.73 7.67 28.10
C SER A 30 0.08 8.73 27.32
N ALA A 31 0.96 8.31 26.43
CA ALA A 31 1.80 9.18 25.59
C ALA A 31 1.44 8.99 24.11
N PRO A 32 1.68 10.00 23.27
CA PRO A 32 1.53 9.84 21.82
C PRO A 32 2.37 8.68 21.29
N VAL A 33 1.78 7.87 20.40
CA VAL A 33 2.39 6.66 19.82
C VAL A 33 2.77 6.87 18.37
N PRO A 34 3.74 6.11 17.83
CA PRO A 34 3.95 6.05 16.38
C PRO A 34 2.69 5.52 15.69
N ALA A 35 2.54 5.84 14.40
CA ALA A 35 1.38 5.40 13.63
C ALA A 35 1.77 4.82 12.27
N VAL A 36 0.89 4.00 11.71
CA VAL A 36 1.03 3.44 10.37
C VAL A 36 -0.25 3.63 9.55
N LEU A 37 -0.08 4.17 8.33
CA LEU A 37 -1.12 4.15 7.30
C LEU A 37 -1.07 2.80 6.60
N ILE A 38 -2.18 2.05 6.62
CA ILE A 38 -2.33 0.74 5.98
C ILE A 38 -3.17 0.89 4.71
N MET A 39 -2.54 0.66 3.56
CA MET A 39 -3.15 0.82 2.24
C MET A 39 -3.58 -0.52 1.66
N CYS A 40 -4.85 -0.62 1.28
CA CYS A 40 -5.41 -1.79 0.65
C CYS A 40 -4.91 -1.98 -0.79
N GLY A 41 -4.95 -3.23 -1.27
CA GLY A 41 -4.78 -3.57 -2.68
C GLY A 41 -6.03 -3.32 -3.50
N ALA A 42 -6.00 -3.74 -4.77
CA ALA A 42 -7.12 -3.59 -5.70
C ALA A 42 -8.34 -4.46 -5.36
N ASP A 43 -8.11 -5.62 -4.75
CA ASP A 43 -9.10 -6.69 -4.60
C ASP A 43 -9.55 -6.90 -3.15
N VAL A 44 -9.24 -5.96 -2.25
CA VAL A 44 -9.54 -6.07 -0.82
C VAL A 44 -10.01 -4.74 -0.27
N PHE A 45 -10.84 -4.81 0.75
CA PHE A 45 -11.37 -3.65 1.44
C PHE A 45 -10.68 -3.46 2.80
N LYS A 46 -10.85 -2.29 3.38
CA LYS A 46 -10.30 -1.95 4.71
C LYS A 46 -10.74 -2.94 5.80
N GLU A 47 -11.93 -3.52 5.66
CA GLU A 47 -12.45 -4.57 6.55
C GLU A 47 -11.58 -5.84 6.51
N ASP A 48 -11.01 -6.18 5.36
CA ASP A 48 -10.14 -7.35 5.18
C ASP A 48 -8.74 -7.14 5.82
N ARG A 49 -8.42 -5.93 6.26
CA ARG A 49 -7.12 -5.56 6.83
C ARG A 49 -7.11 -5.46 8.35
N GLY A 50 -8.16 -5.93 9.00
CA GLY A 50 -8.24 -5.98 10.47
C GLY A 50 -7.03 -6.68 11.12
N TRP A 51 -6.51 -7.75 10.50
CA TRP A 51 -5.30 -8.45 10.97
C TRP A 51 -4.05 -7.54 10.97
N ALA A 52 -3.91 -6.68 9.96
CA ALA A 52 -2.76 -5.77 9.87
C ALA A 52 -2.86 -4.67 10.93
N ALA A 53 -4.05 -4.12 11.15
CA ALA A 53 -4.30 -3.19 12.25
C ALA A 53 -4.00 -3.84 13.61
N GLU A 54 -4.38 -5.10 13.80
CA GLU A 54 -4.09 -5.83 15.04
C GLU A 54 -2.59 -6.01 15.27
N LEU A 55 -1.82 -6.39 14.24
CA LEU A 55 -0.36 -6.47 14.33
C LEU A 55 0.28 -5.11 14.61
N ALA A 56 -0.24 -4.03 14.02
CA ALA A 56 0.22 -2.68 14.33
C ALA A 56 0.04 -2.36 15.83
N LEU A 57 -1.16 -2.59 16.37
CA LEU A 57 -1.47 -2.35 17.78
C LEU A 57 -0.60 -3.19 18.73
N GLN A 58 -0.36 -4.47 18.40
CA GLN A 58 0.51 -5.36 19.18
C GLN A 58 1.96 -4.86 19.24
N ASN A 59 2.38 -4.09 18.22
CA ASN A 59 3.69 -3.45 18.15
C ASN A 59 3.68 -1.98 18.63
N GLY A 60 2.62 -1.55 19.31
CA GLY A 60 2.52 -0.20 19.89
C GLY A 60 2.26 0.91 18.88
N LEU A 61 1.82 0.58 17.65
CA LEU A 61 1.52 1.54 16.59
C LEU A 61 0.01 1.81 16.53
N ALA A 62 -0.37 3.08 16.38
CA ALA A 62 -1.71 3.40 15.91
C ALA A 62 -1.85 3.01 14.42
N ALA A 63 -3.04 2.61 14.00
CA ALA A 63 -3.30 2.17 12.64
C ALA A 63 -4.47 2.92 12.02
N LEU A 64 -4.24 3.49 10.83
CA LEU A 64 -5.29 3.97 9.93
C LEU A 64 -5.36 3.04 8.74
N VAL A 65 -6.50 2.41 8.52
CA VAL A 65 -6.73 1.50 7.38
C VAL A 65 -7.71 2.13 6.41
N MET A 66 -7.37 2.20 5.14
CA MET A 66 -8.26 2.75 4.13
C MET A 66 -8.25 1.97 2.81
N ASP A 67 -9.36 2.08 2.10
CA ASP A 67 -9.51 1.50 0.77
C ASP A 67 -8.61 2.24 -0.25
N ALA A 68 -8.14 1.51 -1.25
CA ALA A 68 -7.44 2.14 -2.36
C ALA A 68 -8.39 3.06 -3.17
N PRO A 69 -7.89 4.15 -3.79
CA PRO A 69 -8.66 4.90 -4.77
C PRO A 69 -9.31 3.97 -5.80
N GLY A 70 -10.57 4.24 -6.14
CA GLY A 70 -11.38 3.43 -7.03
C GLY A 70 -11.88 2.11 -6.43
N THR A 71 -11.80 1.93 -5.10
CA THR A 71 -12.35 0.76 -4.40
C THR A 71 -13.10 1.16 -3.13
N GLY A 72 -13.99 0.29 -2.67
CA GLY A 72 -14.69 0.43 -1.40
C GLY A 72 -15.38 1.78 -1.22
N GLU A 73 -15.10 2.44 -0.11
CA GLU A 73 -15.66 3.74 0.26
C GLU A 73 -14.66 4.90 0.05
N ASN A 74 -13.70 4.74 -0.89
CA ASN A 74 -12.82 5.80 -1.33
C ASN A 74 -13.34 6.40 -2.64
N GLN A 75 -13.79 7.65 -2.61
CA GLN A 75 -14.39 8.32 -3.76
C GLN A 75 -13.39 8.79 -4.83
N PHE A 76 -12.10 8.78 -4.52
CA PHE A 76 -11.08 9.10 -5.51
C PHE A 76 -11.04 8.03 -6.61
N PRO A 77 -10.87 8.39 -7.88
CA PRO A 77 -10.63 7.41 -8.95
C PRO A 77 -9.27 6.73 -8.75
N TRP A 78 -9.06 5.59 -9.39
CA TRP A 78 -7.71 5.05 -9.51
C TRP A 78 -6.96 5.81 -10.62
N ALA A 79 -6.13 6.76 -10.21
CA ALA A 79 -5.36 7.63 -11.10
C ALA A 79 -4.05 8.06 -10.39
N PRO A 80 -2.96 8.39 -11.13
CA PRO A 80 -1.69 8.79 -10.53
C PRO A 80 -1.82 9.97 -9.56
N GLU A 81 -2.63 10.96 -9.92
CA GLU A 81 -2.91 12.16 -9.12
C GLU A 81 -3.69 11.88 -7.83
N SER A 82 -4.29 10.70 -7.71
CA SER A 82 -5.02 10.29 -6.50
C SER A 82 -4.11 10.00 -5.30
N VAL A 83 -2.79 10.17 -5.45
CA VAL A 83 -1.84 10.20 -4.33
C VAL A 83 -2.24 11.21 -3.26
N VAL A 84 -2.94 12.29 -3.61
CA VAL A 84 -3.48 13.29 -2.67
C VAL A 84 -4.42 12.67 -1.61
N ALA A 85 -5.08 11.55 -1.94
CA ALA A 85 -5.89 10.81 -0.97
C ALA A 85 -5.04 10.19 0.15
N TRP A 86 -3.86 9.68 -0.19
CA TRP A 86 -2.91 9.15 0.76
C TRP A 86 -2.24 10.24 1.60
N GLU A 87 -1.93 11.38 0.97
CA GLU A 87 -1.38 12.53 1.66
C GLU A 87 -2.39 13.09 2.68
N ALA A 88 -3.67 13.19 2.30
CA ALA A 88 -4.72 13.59 3.23
C ALA A 88 -4.88 12.62 4.41
N ALA A 89 -4.71 11.31 4.16
CA ALA A 89 -4.75 10.32 5.22
C ALA A 89 -3.55 10.42 6.18
N ILE A 90 -2.36 10.70 5.67
CA ILE A 90 -1.18 10.96 6.51
C ILE A 90 -1.36 12.25 7.33
N ASP A 91 -1.88 13.32 6.72
CA ASP A 91 -2.15 14.57 7.43
C ASP A 91 -3.16 14.36 8.56
N TYR A 92 -4.23 13.60 8.29
CA TYR A 92 -5.20 13.23 9.32
C TYR A 92 -4.56 12.46 10.50
N ILE A 93 -3.67 11.49 10.21
CA ILE A 93 -2.94 10.75 11.25
C ILE A 93 -2.08 11.70 12.08
N MET A 94 -1.34 12.59 11.42
CA MET A 94 -0.42 13.52 12.10
C MET A 94 -1.15 14.56 12.97
N GLU A 95 -2.41 14.87 12.69
CA GLU A 95 -3.22 15.80 13.49
C GLU A 95 -3.86 15.15 14.73
N ARG A 96 -3.79 13.82 14.84
CA ARG A 96 -4.37 13.09 15.99
C ARG A 96 -3.55 13.31 17.26
N PRO A 97 -4.15 13.75 18.38
CA PRO A 97 -3.40 14.01 19.62
C PRO A 97 -2.78 12.75 20.24
N GLU A 98 -3.29 11.55 19.90
CA GLU A 98 -2.75 10.26 20.33
C GLU A 98 -1.53 9.82 19.55
N VAL A 99 -1.20 10.50 18.43
CA VAL A 99 -0.14 10.12 17.50
C VAL A 99 1.05 11.06 17.63
N ASP A 100 2.24 10.49 17.68
CA ASP A 100 3.47 11.25 17.49
C ASP A 100 3.66 11.52 16.00
N GLN A 101 3.38 12.74 15.57
CA GLN A 101 3.44 13.18 14.19
C GLN A 101 4.84 13.02 13.56
N SER A 102 5.90 12.91 14.35
CA SER A 102 7.26 12.69 13.85
C SER A 102 7.57 11.23 13.52
N ARG A 103 6.67 10.29 13.89
CA ARG A 103 6.88 8.84 13.81
C ARG A 103 5.72 8.16 13.07
N VAL A 104 5.52 8.55 11.80
CA VAL A 104 4.47 7.98 10.94
C VAL A 104 5.10 7.16 9.82
N GLY A 105 4.65 5.91 9.68
CA GLY A 105 5.04 4.99 8.62
C GLY A 105 3.89 4.64 7.68
N ALA A 106 4.20 3.87 6.64
CA ALA A 106 3.20 3.37 5.72
C ALA A 106 3.43 1.89 5.37
N PHE A 107 2.33 1.15 5.26
CA PHE A 107 2.30 -0.25 4.88
C PHE A 107 1.29 -0.46 3.75
N GLY A 108 1.66 -1.18 2.71
CA GLY A 108 0.75 -1.46 1.61
C GLY A 108 1.01 -2.79 0.92
N ILE A 109 -0.06 -3.37 0.35
CA ILE A 109 -0.03 -4.67 -0.32
C ILE A 109 -0.53 -4.51 -1.76
N SER A 110 0.21 -5.04 -2.74
CA SER A 110 -0.14 -5.02 -4.16
C SER A 110 -0.28 -3.58 -4.67
N ARG A 111 -1.47 -3.14 -5.12
CA ARG A 111 -1.74 -1.73 -5.44
C ARG A 111 -1.39 -0.81 -4.27
N GLY A 112 -1.69 -1.20 -3.03
CA GLY A 112 -1.26 -0.48 -1.84
C GLY A 112 0.26 -0.44 -1.68
N GLY A 113 0.96 -1.52 -2.09
CA GLY A 113 2.43 -1.56 -2.12
C GLY A 113 3.04 -0.54 -3.10
N TYR A 114 2.42 -0.35 -4.27
CA TYR A 114 2.74 0.76 -5.16
C TYR A 114 2.46 2.12 -4.49
N SER A 115 1.27 2.27 -3.91
CA SER A 115 0.82 3.53 -3.33
C SER A 115 1.71 4.01 -2.18
N VAL A 116 2.23 3.11 -1.33
CA VAL A 116 3.17 3.52 -0.27
C VAL A 116 4.52 3.99 -0.84
N LEU A 117 4.99 3.40 -1.94
CA LEU A 117 6.19 3.87 -2.63
C LEU A 117 5.96 5.23 -3.29
N GLN A 118 4.80 5.43 -3.93
CA GLN A 118 4.40 6.71 -4.50
C GLN A 118 4.33 7.79 -3.40
N LEU A 119 3.62 7.53 -2.30
CA LEU A 119 3.53 8.45 -1.16
C LEU A 119 4.91 8.79 -0.59
N ALA A 120 5.79 7.80 -0.46
CA ALA A 120 7.16 8.02 0.01
C ALA A 120 7.98 8.96 -0.90
N GLY A 121 7.72 8.93 -2.20
CA GLY A 121 8.35 9.84 -3.17
C GLY A 121 7.71 11.22 -3.21
N THR A 122 6.37 11.32 -3.09
CA THR A 122 5.67 12.62 -3.14
C THR A 122 5.71 13.38 -1.82
N ALA A 123 5.68 12.68 -0.69
CA ALA A 123 5.67 13.28 0.64
C ALA A 123 6.80 12.73 1.56
N PRO A 124 8.09 12.80 1.14
CA PRO A 124 9.19 12.13 1.83
C PRO A 124 9.47 12.66 3.23
N LYS A 125 8.95 13.84 3.58
CA LYS A 125 9.10 14.43 4.92
C LYS A 125 8.04 13.95 5.91
N LYS A 126 6.91 13.45 5.42
CA LYS A 126 5.77 13.00 6.24
C LYS A 126 5.87 11.52 6.65
N VAL A 127 6.63 10.72 5.90
CA VAL A 127 6.75 9.27 6.10
C VAL A 127 8.16 8.91 6.53
N LYS A 128 8.29 8.16 7.63
CA LYS A 128 9.59 7.78 8.22
C LYS A 128 10.06 6.38 7.86
N ALA A 129 9.15 5.48 7.55
CA ALA A 129 9.46 4.11 7.14
C ALA A 129 8.33 3.54 6.28
N VAL A 130 8.65 2.69 5.32
CA VAL A 130 7.69 2.12 4.37
C VAL A 130 7.87 0.62 4.23
N VAL A 131 6.74 -0.11 4.24
CA VAL A 131 6.69 -1.52 3.85
C VAL A 131 5.83 -1.67 2.60
N ALA A 132 6.42 -2.19 1.53
CA ALA A 132 5.77 -2.44 0.25
C ALA A 132 5.73 -3.94 -0.06
N ILE A 133 4.56 -4.57 0.11
CA ILE A 133 4.36 -5.98 -0.25
C ILE A 133 3.91 -6.03 -1.70
N ALA A 134 4.67 -6.70 -2.58
CA ALA A 134 4.43 -6.74 -4.02
C ALA A 134 4.20 -5.34 -4.62
N GLY A 135 4.91 -4.33 -4.13
CA GLY A 135 4.88 -2.98 -4.68
C GLY A 135 5.55 -2.96 -6.05
N HIS A 136 4.80 -2.52 -7.06
CA HIS A 136 5.28 -2.45 -8.43
C HIS A 136 5.59 -1.00 -8.81
N PRO A 137 6.86 -0.55 -8.84
CA PRO A 137 7.23 0.83 -9.16
C PRO A 137 7.02 1.19 -10.65
N PHE A 138 6.50 0.29 -11.47
CA PHE A 138 6.34 0.42 -12.93
C PHE A 138 7.64 0.85 -13.62
N HIS A 139 8.75 0.21 -13.23
CA HIS A 139 10.07 0.49 -13.80
C HIS A 139 10.14 0.15 -15.30
N ASN A 140 9.63 -1.03 -15.69
CA ASN A 140 9.58 -1.45 -17.09
C ASN A 140 8.16 -1.32 -17.64
N GLU A 141 8.03 -0.74 -18.83
CA GLU A 141 6.78 -0.79 -19.57
C GLU A 141 6.51 -2.24 -19.97
N PRO A 142 5.36 -2.83 -19.63
CA PRO A 142 5.03 -4.18 -20.08
C PRO A 142 4.86 -4.20 -21.58
N THR A 143 5.28 -5.27 -22.20
CA THR A 143 4.93 -5.56 -23.58
C THR A 143 3.43 -5.78 -23.73
N GLU A 144 2.90 -5.70 -24.95
CA GLU A 144 1.47 -5.95 -25.20
C GLU A 144 1.06 -7.37 -24.77
N GLU A 145 1.95 -8.38 -24.96
CA GLU A 145 1.68 -9.75 -24.53
C GLU A 145 1.66 -9.89 -23.00
N GLU A 146 2.61 -9.30 -22.31
CA GLU A 146 2.63 -9.27 -20.82
C GLU A 146 1.40 -8.56 -20.29
N MET A 147 0.98 -7.45 -20.89
CA MET A 147 -0.21 -6.74 -20.45
C MET A 147 -1.49 -7.56 -20.68
N LYS A 148 -1.61 -8.27 -21.80
CA LYS A 148 -2.74 -9.18 -22.05
C LYS A 148 -2.83 -10.27 -21.00
N GLU A 149 -1.70 -10.86 -20.58
CA GLU A 149 -1.69 -11.89 -19.53
C GLU A 149 -2.02 -11.31 -18.16
N ILE A 150 -1.52 -10.09 -17.84
CA ILE A 150 -1.87 -9.37 -16.61
C ILE A 150 -3.39 -9.12 -16.57
N LEU A 151 -3.97 -8.62 -17.67
CA LEU A 151 -5.41 -8.34 -17.75
C LEU A 151 -6.26 -9.62 -17.66
N LYS A 152 -5.83 -10.71 -18.28
CA LYS A 152 -6.48 -12.01 -18.18
C LYS A 152 -6.50 -12.49 -16.72
N THR A 153 -5.35 -12.51 -16.05
CA THR A 153 -5.24 -12.88 -14.64
C THR A 153 -6.12 -12.01 -13.73
N ARG A 154 -6.16 -10.71 -14.00
CA ARG A 154 -7.01 -9.75 -13.26
C ARG A 154 -8.50 -10.06 -13.46
N ASN A 155 -8.91 -10.34 -14.69
CA ASN A 155 -10.31 -10.65 -15.02
C ASN A 155 -10.74 -12.00 -14.41
N GLU A 156 -9.90 -13.02 -14.43
CA GLU A 156 -10.15 -14.31 -13.80
C GLU A 156 -10.34 -14.18 -12.28
N ARG A 157 -9.52 -13.37 -11.62
CA ARG A 157 -9.66 -13.05 -10.18
C ARG A 157 -10.95 -12.28 -9.89
N ALA A 158 -11.28 -11.28 -10.71
CA ALA A 158 -12.51 -10.52 -10.56
C ALA A 158 -13.74 -11.41 -10.74
N LYS A 159 -13.73 -12.31 -11.73
CA LYS A 159 -14.77 -13.31 -11.94
C LYS A 159 -14.95 -14.23 -10.72
N PHE A 160 -13.85 -14.76 -10.19
CA PHE A 160 -13.87 -15.61 -9.01
C PHE A 160 -14.42 -14.89 -7.79
N ARG A 161 -13.96 -13.65 -7.54
CA ARG A 161 -14.31 -12.90 -6.32
C ARG A 161 -15.71 -12.30 -6.36
N PHE A 162 -16.16 -11.81 -7.53
CA PHE A 162 -17.41 -11.05 -7.66
C PHE A 162 -18.49 -11.80 -8.47
N GLY A 163 -18.19 -12.99 -8.97
CA GLY A 163 -19.14 -13.80 -9.75
C GLY A 163 -19.52 -13.20 -11.10
N GLN A 164 -18.80 -12.18 -11.58
CA GLN A 164 -19.08 -11.49 -12.84
C GLN A 164 -17.99 -11.79 -13.87
N GLU A 165 -18.39 -12.11 -15.11
CA GLU A 165 -17.43 -12.41 -16.18
C GLU A 165 -16.52 -11.24 -16.54
N ASP A 166 -17.01 -10.02 -16.35
CA ASP A 166 -16.33 -8.78 -16.72
C ASP A 166 -15.78 -7.99 -15.53
N GLY A 167 -15.83 -8.55 -14.33
CA GLY A 167 -15.50 -7.83 -13.09
C GLY A 167 -16.59 -6.83 -12.67
N PRO A 168 -16.37 -6.11 -11.55
CA PRO A 168 -17.32 -5.11 -11.09
C PRO A 168 -17.48 -3.98 -12.11
N THR A 169 -18.70 -3.45 -12.25
CA THR A 169 -19.02 -2.37 -13.21
C THR A 169 -18.27 -1.06 -12.92
N TRP A 170 -17.76 -0.87 -11.70
CA TRP A 170 -16.97 0.28 -11.28
C TRP A 170 -15.47 0.17 -11.61
N VAL A 171 -15.00 -1.01 -12.03
CA VAL A 171 -13.64 -1.17 -12.55
C VAL A 171 -13.67 -0.82 -14.05
N PRO A 172 -12.91 0.20 -14.50
CA PRO A 172 -12.85 0.52 -15.91
C PRO A 172 -12.38 -0.68 -16.73
N LYS A 173 -13.11 -1.00 -17.80
CA LYS A 173 -12.66 -1.98 -18.80
C LYS A 173 -11.60 -1.32 -19.66
N TRP A 174 -10.34 -1.64 -19.42
CA TRP A 174 -9.22 -1.08 -20.19
C TRP A 174 -8.68 -2.10 -21.16
N SER A 175 -8.35 -1.63 -22.37
CA SER A 175 -7.59 -2.46 -23.30
C SER A 175 -6.11 -2.49 -22.91
N ALA A 176 -5.38 -3.49 -23.40
CA ALA A 176 -3.95 -3.60 -23.17
C ALA A 176 -3.20 -2.33 -23.63
N GLU A 177 -3.57 -1.78 -24.79
CA GLU A 177 -2.97 -0.58 -25.36
C GLU A 177 -3.18 0.63 -24.42
N LYS A 178 -4.36 0.77 -23.83
CA LYS A 178 -4.66 1.86 -22.90
C LYS A 178 -3.86 1.73 -21.59
N GLU A 179 -3.76 0.52 -21.06
CA GLU A 179 -2.95 0.26 -19.84
C GLU A 179 -1.46 0.52 -20.11
N ILE A 180 -0.94 0.12 -21.27
CA ILE A 180 0.45 0.39 -21.68
C ILE A 180 0.68 1.89 -21.83
N ALA A 181 -0.22 2.59 -22.53
CA ALA A 181 -0.11 4.03 -22.71
C ALA A 181 -0.09 4.80 -21.38
N MET A 182 -0.81 4.30 -20.37
CA MET A 182 -0.86 4.88 -19.03
C MET A 182 0.30 4.45 -18.14
N SER A 183 1.06 3.41 -18.49
CA SER A 183 2.12 2.86 -17.62
C SER A 183 3.21 3.89 -17.29
N LYS A 184 3.49 4.82 -18.22
CA LYS A 184 4.44 5.93 -18.00
C LYS A 184 4.00 6.88 -16.90
N ASP A 185 2.71 7.19 -16.85
CA ASP A 185 2.13 8.08 -15.83
C ASP A 185 2.16 7.45 -14.44
N TRP A 186 2.33 6.12 -14.37
CA TRP A 186 2.45 5.35 -13.14
C TRP A 186 3.89 5.02 -12.76
N SER A 187 4.85 5.20 -13.68
CA SER A 187 6.25 4.86 -13.39
C SER A 187 6.86 5.81 -12.38
N LEU A 188 7.20 5.31 -11.19
CA LEU A 188 7.85 6.10 -10.16
C LEU A 188 9.24 6.60 -10.60
N GLU A 189 9.91 5.84 -11.48
CA GLU A 189 11.18 6.26 -12.09
C GLU A 189 10.96 7.42 -13.07
N SER A 190 10.02 7.28 -14.02
CA SER A 190 9.71 8.34 -14.99
C SER A 190 9.20 9.63 -14.33
N LEU A 191 8.53 9.51 -13.18
CA LEU A 191 8.08 10.63 -12.36
C LEU A 191 9.19 11.21 -11.48
N GLY A 192 10.40 10.63 -11.47
CA GLY A 192 11.51 11.05 -10.62
C GLY A 192 11.30 10.79 -9.11
N LEU A 193 10.30 9.98 -8.75
CA LEU A 193 9.94 9.76 -7.34
C LEU A 193 10.84 8.75 -6.63
N VAL A 194 11.49 7.85 -7.37
CA VAL A 194 12.37 6.82 -6.76
C VAL A 194 13.51 7.46 -5.98
N GLU A 195 14.11 8.53 -6.53
CA GLU A 195 15.23 9.24 -5.91
C GLU A 195 14.80 10.08 -4.69
N GLU A 196 13.52 10.48 -4.64
CA GLU A 196 12.96 11.24 -3.52
C GLU A 196 12.66 10.37 -2.30
N ILE A 197 12.58 9.03 -2.46
CA ILE A 197 12.36 8.10 -1.34
C ILE A 197 13.60 8.05 -0.45
N ASN A 198 13.60 8.82 0.62
CA ASN A 198 14.76 9.08 1.48
C ASN A 198 14.66 8.42 2.88
N MET A 199 13.73 7.49 3.08
CA MET A 199 13.52 6.75 4.32
C MET A 199 13.76 5.25 4.13
N PRO A 200 13.87 4.47 5.22
CA PRO A 200 13.93 3.01 5.17
C PRO A 200 12.72 2.42 4.43
N VAL A 201 12.96 1.49 3.50
CA VAL A 201 11.95 0.73 2.77
C VAL A 201 12.22 -0.75 2.92
N LEU A 202 11.20 -1.51 3.33
CA LEU A 202 11.20 -2.97 3.27
C LEU A 202 10.25 -3.44 2.17
N MET A 203 10.77 -4.21 1.24
CA MET A 203 10.00 -4.81 0.15
C MET A 203 9.89 -6.32 0.32
N ILE A 204 8.70 -6.86 0.12
CA ILE A 204 8.46 -8.31 0.22
C ILE A 204 7.67 -8.79 -0.98
N ASN A 205 8.06 -9.94 -1.56
CA ASN A 205 7.29 -10.58 -2.60
C ASN A 205 7.69 -12.05 -2.79
N GLY A 206 6.95 -12.77 -3.64
CA GLY A 206 7.32 -14.06 -4.18
C GLY A 206 8.17 -13.93 -5.46
N ASP A 207 9.05 -14.89 -5.70
CA ASP A 207 9.89 -14.92 -6.92
C ASP A 207 9.12 -15.33 -8.18
N GLN A 208 7.91 -15.88 -8.04
CA GLN A 208 7.02 -16.30 -9.12
C GLN A 208 5.82 -15.35 -9.29
N ASP A 209 5.91 -14.12 -8.81
CA ASP A 209 4.86 -13.13 -8.99
C ASP A 209 4.83 -12.62 -10.44
N GLY A 210 3.77 -13.00 -11.19
CA GLY A 210 3.55 -12.54 -12.56
C GLY A 210 2.89 -11.15 -12.67
N LEU A 211 2.39 -10.58 -11.55
CA LEU A 211 1.76 -9.24 -11.53
C LEU A 211 2.74 -8.14 -11.12
N ALA A 212 3.61 -8.44 -10.18
CA ALA A 212 4.65 -7.54 -9.69
C ALA A 212 5.98 -8.30 -9.64
N PRO A 213 6.64 -8.53 -10.77
CA PRO A 213 7.85 -9.35 -10.84
C PRO A 213 8.94 -8.93 -9.87
N ALA A 214 9.70 -9.90 -9.35
CA ALA A 214 10.78 -9.66 -8.40
C ALA A 214 11.88 -8.73 -8.95
N SER A 215 11.97 -8.56 -10.29
CA SER A 215 12.83 -7.56 -10.93
C SER A 215 12.60 -6.14 -10.42
N ASN A 216 11.37 -5.80 -10.04
CA ASN A 216 11.05 -4.52 -9.43
C ASN A 216 11.73 -4.32 -8.07
N ILE A 217 11.86 -5.39 -7.28
CA ILE A 217 12.60 -5.34 -6.03
C ILE A 217 14.09 -5.10 -6.31
N TYR A 218 14.68 -5.83 -7.27
CA TYR A 218 16.08 -5.64 -7.63
C TYR A 218 16.36 -4.24 -8.14
N PHE A 219 15.47 -3.67 -8.96
CA PHE A 219 15.56 -2.28 -9.39
C PHE A 219 15.57 -1.32 -8.19
N MET A 220 14.61 -1.45 -7.28
CA MET A 220 14.52 -0.60 -6.09
C MET A 220 15.73 -0.74 -5.17
N LEU A 221 16.32 -1.95 -5.03
CA LEU A 221 17.53 -2.16 -4.23
C LEU A 221 18.76 -1.45 -4.80
N GLN A 222 18.79 -1.26 -6.12
CA GLN A 222 19.89 -0.58 -6.83
C GLN A 222 19.70 0.92 -6.95
N SER A 223 18.48 1.42 -6.63
CA SER A 223 18.09 2.82 -6.80
C SER A 223 18.13 3.58 -5.48
N GLY A 224 18.31 4.91 -5.57
CA GLY A 224 18.24 5.81 -4.43
C GLY A 224 19.43 5.69 -3.47
N LYS A 225 19.24 6.04 -2.19
CA LYS A 225 20.32 6.08 -1.21
C LYS A 225 20.72 4.68 -0.72
N PRO A 226 22.02 4.33 -0.73
CA PRO A 226 22.50 3.06 -0.19
C PRO A 226 22.10 2.84 1.28
N GLY A 227 21.76 1.59 1.63
CA GLY A 227 21.43 1.19 2.99
C GLY A 227 20.00 1.48 3.46
N LEU A 228 19.21 2.20 2.66
CA LEU A 228 17.80 2.47 2.98
C LEU A 228 16.83 1.44 2.40
N ARG A 229 17.30 0.50 1.59
CA ARG A 229 16.47 -0.52 0.95
C ARG A 229 16.76 -1.90 1.52
N SER A 230 15.71 -2.59 1.90
CA SER A 230 15.76 -3.99 2.34
C SER A 230 14.71 -4.80 1.60
N ALA A 231 14.97 -6.08 1.37
CA ALA A 231 14.01 -6.94 0.72
C ALA A 231 14.02 -8.35 1.28
N LYS A 232 12.85 -9.01 1.21
CA LYS A 232 12.69 -10.44 1.43
C LYS A 232 11.90 -11.04 0.27
N ILE A 233 12.52 -11.97 -0.45
CA ILE A 233 11.92 -12.66 -1.59
C ILE A 233 11.70 -14.11 -1.20
N TYR A 234 10.45 -14.56 -1.27
CA TYR A 234 10.06 -15.94 -0.97
C TYR A 234 10.15 -16.79 -2.23
N LYS A 235 10.92 -17.88 -2.12
CA LYS A 235 11.13 -18.80 -3.23
C LYS A 235 9.87 -19.65 -3.48
N ASN A 236 9.56 -19.87 -4.78
CA ASN A 236 8.37 -20.61 -5.26
C ASN A 236 7.05 -20.03 -4.77
N SER A 237 7.01 -18.76 -4.48
CA SER A 237 5.82 -18.05 -4.02
C SER A 237 5.33 -17.06 -5.06
N GLY A 238 4.02 -16.90 -5.16
CA GLY A 238 3.35 -16.01 -6.10
C GLY A 238 3.14 -14.60 -5.57
N HIS A 239 2.12 -13.92 -6.10
CA HIS A 239 1.81 -12.53 -5.79
C HIS A 239 1.64 -12.27 -4.30
N CYS A 240 2.36 -11.27 -3.79
CA CYS A 240 2.39 -10.86 -2.38
C CYS A 240 2.97 -11.92 -1.42
N ALA A 241 3.49 -13.05 -1.90
CA ALA A 241 3.91 -14.17 -1.07
C ALA A 241 2.84 -14.52 0.00
N PHE A 242 1.56 -14.58 -0.38
CA PHE A 242 0.45 -14.79 0.58
C PHE A 242 0.51 -16.14 1.29
N ASP A 243 1.10 -17.15 0.68
CA ASP A 243 1.40 -18.44 1.28
C ASP A 243 2.36 -18.35 2.48
N HIS A 244 3.09 -17.22 2.60
CA HIS A 244 3.96 -16.89 3.72
C HIS A 244 3.45 -15.74 4.58
N GLN A 245 2.16 -15.37 4.48
CA GLN A 245 1.62 -14.21 5.20
C GLN A 245 1.77 -14.30 6.72
N LEU A 246 1.63 -15.50 7.29
CA LEU A 246 1.80 -15.71 8.73
C LEU A 246 3.23 -15.50 9.22
N GLU A 247 4.20 -15.54 8.31
CA GLU A 247 5.61 -15.25 8.58
C GLU A 247 5.91 -13.77 8.36
N TRP A 248 5.64 -13.24 7.15
CA TRP A 248 6.03 -11.87 6.84
C TRP A 248 5.15 -10.82 7.53
N GLY A 249 3.91 -11.15 7.86
CA GLY A 249 3.01 -10.23 8.55
C GLY A 249 3.59 -9.68 9.86
N PRO A 250 3.90 -10.52 10.86
CA PRO A 250 4.57 -10.08 12.10
C PRO A 250 5.88 -9.34 11.84
N ILE A 251 6.76 -9.90 11.01
CA ILE A 251 8.07 -9.32 10.69
C ILE A 251 7.95 -7.88 10.19
N THR A 252 6.94 -7.57 9.37
CA THR A 252 6.78 -6.23 8.80
C THR A 252 6.38 -5.19 9.84
N PHE A 253 5.53 -5.54 10.80
CA PHE A 253 5.10 -4.61 11.84
C PHE A 253 6.14 -4.47 12.96
N GLU A 254 6.89 -5.52 13.29
CA GLU A 254 8.08 -5.44 14.15
C GLU A 254 9.14 -4.51 13.51
N TRP A 255 9.41 -4.67 12.22
CA TRP A 255 10.35 -3.83 11.49
C TRP A 255 9.88 -2.36 11.43
N LEU A 256 8.59 -2.11 11.20
CA LEU A 256 8.03 -0.74 11.23
C LEU A 256 8.19 -0.12 12.62
N ALA A 257 7.84 -0.85 13.67
CA ALA A 257 8.00 -0.38 15.04
C ALA A 257 9.45 -0.03 15.35
N ASP A 258 10.42 -0.88 14.94
CA ASP A 258 11.85 -0.59 15.09
C ASP A 258 12.25 0.72 14.38
N LYS A 259 11.81 0.92 13.14
CA LYS A 259 12.15 2.12 12.35
C LYS A 259 11.41 3.40 12.78
N LEU A 260 10.38 3.28 13.59
CA LEU A 260 9.59 4.39 14.12
C LEU A 260 9.89 4.67 15.61
N GLN A 261 10.92 4.05 16.20
CA GLN A 261 11.28 4.27 17.60
C GLN A 261 12.07 5.56 17.85
N ASP A 262 12.76 6.13 16.83
CA ASP A 262 13.66 7.30 16.98
C ASP A 262 13.34 8.45 16.03
#